data_cf338a2a84fb90d964bc16068994c96c
#
_entry.id   cf338a2a84fb90d964bc16068994c96c
#
_cell.length_a   1.000
_cell.length_b   1.000
_cell.length_c   1.000
_cell.angle_alpha   90.00
_cell.angle_beta   90.00
_cell.angle_gamma   90.00
#
_symmetry.space_group_name_H-M   'P 1'
#
loop_
_entity.id
_entity.type
_entity.pdbx_description
1 polymer ?
#
loop_
_entity_poly.entity_id
_entity_poly.type
_entity_poly.pdbx_seq_one_letter_code
_entity_poly.pdbx_strand_id
1 'polypeptide(L)'
;MKYRKLGTTDLDVSVICLGTMTFGEQNSQQDGFDQMDYALERGVNFFDTAELYAVMPRKETYGKTEEIIGNWFQEKKNRDKIILASKIASKSDGLEWIREGSDKLGFDKKNMNAAIDASLKRLKTDYIDLYQLHWPERQVPKFGQLDFKYDPTDNTWTTIEEVLFN
;
A
#
# COMPACT_ATOMS: atom_id res chain seq x y z
N MET A 1 -14.15 20.07 6.30
CA MET A 1 -12.79 19.58 6.08
C MET A 1 -11.97 20.65 5.36
N LYS A 2 -10.66 20.76 5.62
CA LYS A 2 -9.74 21.59 4.82
C LYS A 2 -9.03 20.69 3.81
N TYR A 3 -8.72 21.25 2.65
CA TYR A 3 -8.01 20.56 1.56
C TYR A 3 -6.74 21.32 1.18
N ARG A 4 -5.80 20.62 0.56
CA ARG A 4 -4.56 21.19 0.00
C ARG A 4 -4.11 20.37 -1.20
N LYS A 5 -3.30 20.95 -2.06
CA LYS A 5 -2.67 20.22 -3.16
C LYS A 5 -1.69 19.17 -2.63
N LEU A 6 -1.69 18.00 -3.24
CA LEU A 6 -0.71 16.95 -2.99
C LEU A 6 0.58 17.29 -3.78
N GLY A 7 1.52 17.95 -3.12
CA GLY A 7 2.74 18.43 -3.78
C GLY A 7 2.43 19.41 -4.92
N THR A 8 2.97 19.12 -6.11
CA THR A 8 2.78 19.91 -7.33
C THR A 8 1.69 19.34 -8.24
N THR A 9 0.94 18.34 -7.79
CA THR A 9 -0.13 17.71 -8.55
C THR A 9 -1.42 18.52 -8.52
N ASP A 10 -2.38 18.17 -9.38
CA ASP A 10 -3.73 18.77 -9.37
C ASP A 10 -4.66 18.15 -8.32
N LEU A 11 -4.19 17.14 -7.57
CA LEU A 11 -4.99 16.44 -6.57
C LEU A 11 -5.21 17.30 -5.31
N ASP A 12 -6.47 17.56 -4.97
CA ASP A 12 -6.87 18.23 -3.73
C ASP A 12 -7.18 17.18 -2.65
N VAL A 13 -6.25 16.98 -1.73
CA VAL A 13 -6.39 16.01 -0.63
C VAL A 13 -6.88 16.70 0.65
N SER A 14 -7.73 16.00 1.41
CA SER A 14 -8.05 16.41 2.77
C SER A 14 -6.79 16.42 3.63
N VAL A 15 -6.69 17.38 4.57
CA VAL A 15 -5.53 17.48 5.47
C VAL A 15 -5.44 16.33 6.48
N ILE A 16 -6.49 15.53 6.57
CA ILE A 16 -6.56 14.25 7.30
C ILE A 16 -6.60 13.14 6.27
N CYS A 17 -5.78 12.11 6.46
CA CYS A 17 -5.77 10.89 5.67
C CYS A 17 -6.31 9.74 6.52
N LEU A 18 -7.18 8.90 5.95
CA LEU A 18 -7.63 7.67 6.58
C LEU A 18 -6.60 6.57 6.30
N GLY A 19 -5.87 6.14 7.33
CA GLY A 19 -5.06 4.92 7.29
C GLY A 19 -5.94 3.68 7.49
N THR A 20 -5.68 2.62 6.74
CA THR A 20 -6.56 1.43 6.68
C THR A 20 -5.89 0.13 7.11
N MET A 21 -4.68 0.18 7.63
CA MET A 21 -3.80 -0.98 7.84
C MET A 21 -4.34 -2.08 8.76
N THR A 22 -5.44 -1.82 9.46
CA THR A 22 -6.06 -2.77 10.40
C THR A 22 -7.25 -3.53 9.83
N PHE A 23 -7.73 -3.15 8.63
CA PHE A 23 -8.90 -3.77 8.01
C PHE A 23 -8.57 -5.18 7.50
N GLY A 24 -9.30 -6.15 8.01
CA GLY A 24 -9.12 -7.56 7.69
C GLY A 24 -8.26 -8.34 8.69
N GLU A 25 -7.78 -7.69 9.75
CA GLU A 25 -7.08 -8.31 10.87
C GLU A 25 -7.72 -7.91 12.21
N GLN A 26 -7.57 -6.66 12.65
CA GLN A 26 -8.17 -6.15 13.90
C GLN A 26 -9.61 -5.64 13.68
N ASN A 27 -9.92 -5.22 12.47
CA ASN A 27 -11.25 -4.76 12.08
C ASN A 27 -11.84 -5.69 11.02
N SER A 28 -13.11 -6.00 11.17
CA SER A 28 -13.87 -6.72 10.15
C SER A 28 -14.09 -5.86 8.89
N GLN A 29 -14.59 -6.47 7.82
CA GLN A 29 -15.01 -5.71 6.62
C GLN A 29 -16.07 -4.66 6.95
N GLN A 30 -17.04 -4.99 7.82
CA GLN A 30 -18.09 -4.04 8.21
C GLN A 30 -17.52 -2.86 8.98
N ASP A 31 -16.62 -3.09 9.95
CA ASP A 31 -15.95 -2.01 10.67
C ASP A 31 -15.19 -1.09 9.69
N GLY A 32 -14.53 -1.67 8.68
CA GLY A 32 -13.85 -0.91 7.64
C GLY A 32 -14.83 -0.06 6.81
N PHE A 33 -15.97 -0.61 6.43
CA PHE A 33 -17.03 0.12 5.72
C PHE A 33 -17.57 1.29 6.53
N ASP A 34 -17.90 1.05 7.80
CA ASP A 34 -18.42 2.08 8.69
C ASP A 34 -17.42 3.22 8.88
N GLN A 35 -16.13 2.90 9.02
CA GLN A 35 -15.06 3.89 9.12
C GLN A 35 -14.87 4.69 7.82
N MET A 36 -14.92 4.04 6.66
CA MET A 36 -14.78 4.70 5.36
C MET A 36 -16.00 5.58 5.06
N ASP A 37 -17.22 5.10 5.34
CA ASP A 37 -18.45 5.89 5.19
C ASP A 37 -18.41 7.13 6.09
N TYR A 38 -18.05 6.98 7.36
CA TYR A 38 -17.93 8.10 8.30
C TYR A 38 -16.86 9.10 7.86
N ALA A 39 -15.69 8.63 7.41
CA ALA A 39 -14.61 9.48 6.94
C ALA A 39 -15.06 10.31 5.73
N LEU A 40 -15.68 9.68 4.75
CA LEU A 40 -16.18 10.36 3.55
C LEU A 40 -17.28 11.38 3.87
N GLU A 41 -18.23 11.06 4.76
CA GLU A 41 -19.25 12.01 5.25
C GLU A 41 -18.63 13.26 5.90
N ARG A 42 -17.50 13.11 6.58
CA ARG A 42 -16.75 14.23 7.19
C ARG A 42 -15.83 14.94 6.22
N GLY A 43 -15.85 14.56 4.95
CA GLY A 43 -15.07 15.16 3.87
C GLY A 43 -13.61 14.67 3.81
N VAL A 44 -13.27 13.56 4.44
CA VAL A 44 -11.97 12.91 4.24
C VAL A 44 -12.02 12.18 2.90
N ASN A 45 -11.21 12.62 1.94
CA ASN A 45 -11.13 12.01 0.60
C ASN A 45 -9.80 11.34 0.32
N PHE A 46 -8.85 11.35 1.24
CA PHE A 46 -7.53 10.77 1.08
C PHE A 46 -7.41 9.52 1.95
N PHE A 47 -7.23 8.36 1.30
CA PHE A 47 -7.13 7.05 1.95
C PHE A 47 -5.78 6.41 1.64
N ASP A 48 -5.18 5.80 2.65
CA ASP A 48 -3.87 5.15 2.55
C ASP A 48 -3.98 3.66 2.88
N THR A 49 -3.58 2.85 1.92
CA THR A 49 -3.49 1.38 2.03
C THR A 49 -2.14 0.88 1.54
N ALA A 50 -1.92 -0.43 1.49
CA ALA A 50 -0.75 -1.08 0.91
C ALA A 50 -1.03 -2.53 0.54
N GLU A 51 -0.26 -3.08 -0.43
CA GLU A 51 -0.37 -4.51 -0.77
C GLU A 51 -0.10 -5.42 0.43
N LEU A 52 0.81 -5.01 1.33
CA LEU A 52 1.22 -5.79 2.50
C LEU A 52 0.12 -5.90 3.56
N TYR A 53 -0.85 -4.96 3.59
CA TYR A 53 -1.85 -4.92 4.66
C TYR A 53 -2.87 -6.07 4.53
N ALA A 54 -3.37 -6.57 5.63
CA ALA A 54 -3.48 -6.03 6.97
C ALA A 54 -2.18 -6.20 7.80
N VAL A 55 -2.07 -5.39 8.88
CA VAL A 55 -0.99 -5.46 9.88
C VAL A 55 -1.53 -6.14 11.16
N MET A 56 -0.84 -7.10 11.78
CA MET A 56 0.49 -7.68 11.47
C MET A 56 0.44 -8.54 10.20
N PRO A 57 1.43 -8.38 9.30
CA PRO A 57 1.43 -9.11 8.03
C PRO A 57 1.49 -10.63 8.21
N ARG A 58 0.56 -11.32 7.57
CA ARG A 58 0.49 -12.77 7.48
C ARG A 58 0.05 -13.18 6.08
N LYS A 59 0.45 -14.39 5.64
CA LYS A 59 0.07 -14.90 4.33
C LYS A 59 -1.46 -14.94 4.16
N GLU A 60 -2.18 -15.27 5.22
CA GLU A 60 -3.63 -15.45 5.23
C GLU A 60 -4.40 -14.13 5.10
N THR A 61 -3.80 -13.02 5.53
CA THR A 61 -4.42 -11.69 5.53
C THR A 61 -3.75 -10.70 4.57
N TYR A 62 -2.75 -11.16 3.82
CA TYR A 62 -2.09 -10.38 2.78
C TYR A 62 -3.07 -9.86 1.74
N GLY A 63 -3.04 -8.56 1.49
CA GLY A 63 -3.93 -7.89 0.53
C GLY A 63 -5.37 -7.72 1.00
N LYS A 64 -5.72 -8.21 2.19
CA LYS A 64 -7.11 -8.20 2.70
C LYS A 64 -7.66 -6.79 2.84
N THR A 65 -6.84 -5.83 3.25
CA THR A 65 -7.23 -4.43 3.36
C THR A 65 -7.63 -3.86 1.99
N GLU A 66 -6.85 -4.11 0.95
CA GLU A 66 -7.20 -3.69 -0.41
C GLU A 66 -8.47 -4.36 -0.92
N GLU A 67 -8.70 -5.65 -0.61
CA GLU A 67 -9.95 -6.34 -0.95
C GLU A 67 -11.16 -5.67 -0.29
N ILE A 68 -11.06 -5.33 0.99
CA ILE A 68 -12.14 -4.66 1.74
C ILE A 68 -12.44 -3.28 1.12
N ILE A 69 -11.42 -2.49 0.80
CA ILE A 69 -11.59 -1.20 0.14
C ILE A 69 -12.23 -1.39 -1.25
N GLY A 70 -11.77 -2.38 -2.01
CA GLY A 70 -12.32 -2.71 -3.32
C GLY A 70 -13.79 -3.14 -3.26
N ASN A 71 -14.17 -3.90 -2.22
CA ASN A 71 -15.57 -4.27 -1.97
C ASN A 71 -16.42 -3.03 -1.68
N TRP A 72 -15.90 -2.10 -0.87
CA TRP A 72 -16.56 -0.84 -0.56
C TRP A 72 -16.75 0.04 -1.80
N PHE A 73 -15.74 0.18 -2.66
CA PHE A 73 -15.88 0.89 -3.93
C PHE A 73 -16.96 0.30 -4.82
N GLN A 74 -17.03 -1.03 -4.90
CA GLN A 74 -18.04 -1.73 -5.69
C GLN A 74 -19.46 -1.52 -5.15
N GLU A 75 -19.63 -1.58 -3.83
CA GLU A 75 -20.94 -1.41 -3.19
C GLU A 75 -21.43 0.03 -3.27
N LYS A 76 -20.58 0.98 -2.93
CA LYS A 76 -20.97 2.41 -2.81
C LYS A 76 -20.86 3.19 -4.12
N LYS A 77 -20.18 2.66 -5.15
CA LYS A 77 -19.95 3.33 -6.44
C LYS A 77 -19.33 4.72 -6.28
N ASN A 78 -18.30 4.83 -5.47
CA ASN A 78 -17.75 6.11 -5.02
C ASN A 78 -16.22 6.21 -5.22
N ARG A 79 -15.61 5.36 -6.07
CA ARG A 79 -14.17 5.38 -6.33
C ARG A 79 -13.65 6.75 -6.76
N ASP A 80 -14.43 7.46 -7.55
CA ASP A 80 -14.15 8.81 -8.06
C ASP A 80 -14.09 9.90 -6.97
N LYS A 81 -14.61 9.62 -5.78
CA LYS A 81 -14.60 10.56 -4.64
C LYS A 81 -13.37 10.42 -3.75
N ILE A 82 -12.55 9.41 -3.99
CA ILE A 82 -11.41 9.05 -3.13
C ILE A 82 -10.10 9.20 -3.90
N ILE A 83 -9.17 9.91 -3.30
CA ILE A 83 -7.75 9.89 -3.67
C ILE A 83 -7.12 8.75 -2.89
N LEU A 84 -6.74 7.70 -3.60
CA LEU A 84 -6.26 6.45 -3.01
C LEU A 84 -4.75 6.32 -3.16
N ALA A 85 -4.07 6.19 -2.03
CA ALA A 85 -2.67 5.80 -1.99
C ALA A 85 -2.54 4.30 -1.70
N SER A 86 -1.71 3.60 -2.47
CA SER A 86 -1.25 2.25 -2.14
C SER A 86 0.28 2.15 -2.23
N LYS A 87 0.86 1.01 -1.81
CA LYS A 87 2.31 0.89 -1.67
C LYS A 87 2.78 -0.50 -2.10
N ILE A 88 3.91 -0.54 -2.80
CA ILE A 88 4.64 -1.78 -3.05
C ILE A 88 5.54 -2.14 -1.87
N ALA A 89 5.47 -3.39 -1.39
CA ALA A 89 6.42 -3.93 -0.43
C ALA A 89 7.78 -4.21 -1.07
N SER A 90 8.84 -3.83 -0.39
CA SER A 90 10.21 -4.12 -0.78
C SER A 90 10.71 -5.43 -0.18
N LYS A 91 11.96 -5.79 -0.49
CA LYS A 91 12.67 -6.91 0.12
C LYS A 91 12.66 -6.82 1.64
N SER A 92 12.25 -7.89 2.28
CA SER A 92 12.32 -8.06 3.74
C SER A 92 12.30 -9.55 4.07
N ASP A 93 13.10 -9.94 5.04
CA ASP A 93 13.13 -11.33 5.54
C ASP A 93 11.75 -11.70 6.12
N GLY A 94 11.32 -12.92 5.86
CA GLY A 94 10.02 -13.43 6.33
C GLY A 94 8.81 -12.99 5.51
N LEU A 95 9.00 -12.26 4.39
CA LEU A 95 7.95 -11.80 3.49
C LEU A 95 8.02 -12.44 2.09
N GLU A 96 8.75 -13.56 1.94
CA GLU A 96 8.97 -14.23 0.65
C GLU A 96 7.67 -14.80 0.04
N TRP A 97 6.62 -14.89 0.83
CA TRP A 97 5.29 -15.31 0.39
C TRP A 97 4.48 -14.23 -0.33
N ILE A 98 4.96 -12.96 -0.31
CA ILE A 98 4.35 -11.87 -1.07
C ILE A 98 4.66 -12.06 -2.56
N ARG A 99 3.67 -11.90 -3.42
CA ARG A 99 3.81 -12.05 -4.88
C ARG A 99 4.37 -13.41 -5.27
N GLU A 100 3.60 -14.47 -4.99
CA GLU A 100 3.96 -15.87 -5.35
C GLU A 100 4.46 -15.96 -6.79
N GLY A 101 5.60 -16.64 -6.99
CA GLY A 101 6.28 -16.76 -8.29
C GLY A 101 7.33 -15.68 -8.57
N SER A 102 7.60 -14.79 -7.64
CA SER A 102 8.74 -13.90 -7.67
C SER A 102 9.88 -14.51 -6.84
N ASP A 103 11.03 -14.78 -7.47
CA ASP A 103 12.19 -15.38 -6.81
C ASP A 103 12.78 -14.46 -5.73
N LYS A 104 12.56 -13.17 -5.86
CA LYS A 104 12.99 -12.13 -4.91
C LYS A 104 12.01 -10.95 -4.95
N LEU A 105 11.65 -10.44 -3.79
CA LEU A 105 10.97 -9.15 -3.69
C LEU A 105 11.94 -8.01 -4.01
N GLY A 106 11.45 -6.97 -4.65
CA GLY A 106 12.23 -5.79 -5.01
C GLY A 106 11.41 -4.77 -5.77
N PHE A 107 12.07 -3.71 -6.22
CA PHE A 107 11.46 -2.63 -7.00
C PHE A 107 11.78 -2.73 -8.49
N ASP A 108 12.29 -3.86 -8.95
CA ASP A 108 12.47 -4.09 -10.39
C ASP A 108 11.11 -4.06 -11.12
N LYS A 109 11.16 -3.83 -12.42
CA LYS A 109 9.97 -3.66 -13.28
C LYS A 109 8.99 -4.83 -13.20
N LYS A 110 9.49 -6.08 -13.09
CA LYS A 110 8.66 -7.28 -12.98
C LYS A 110 7.87 -7.26 -11.67
N ASN A 111 8.55 -6.97 -10.56
CA ASN A 111 7.94 -6.85 -9.24
C ASN A 111 6.93 -5.70 -9.17
N MET A 112 7.28 -4.53 -9.70
CA MET A 112 6.39 -3.37 -9.71
C MET A 112 5.11 -3.65 -10.50
N ASN A 113 5.22 -4.20 -11.71
CA ASN A 113 4.04 -4.54 -12.51
C ASN A 113 3.17 -5.58 -11.80
N ALA A 114 3.77 -6.65 -11.27
CA ALA A 114 3.02 -7.67 -10.55
C ALA A 114 2.30 -7.11 -9.30
N ALA A 115 2.96 -6.22 -8.56
CA ALA A 115 2.37 -5.58 -7.39
C ALA A 115 1.20 -4.67 -7.74
N ILE A 116 1.37 -3.80 -8.76
CA ILE A 116 0.33 -2.87 -9.23
C ILE A 116 -0.87 -3.66 -9.77
N ASP A 117 -0.65 -4.64 -10.65
CA ASP A 117 -1.73 -5.44 -11.24
C ASP A 117 -2.53 -6.18 -10.16
N ALA A 118 -1.85 -6.76 -9.17
CA ALA A 118 -2.49 -7.44 -8.06
C ALA A 118 -3.27 -6.46 -7.15
N SER A 119 -2.72 -5.27 -6.87
CA SER A 119 -3.40 -4.22 -6.10
C SER A 119 -4.64 -3.70 -6.82
N LEU A 120 -4.56 -3.39 -8.11
CA LEU A 120 -5.71 -2.96 -8.92
C LEU A 120 -6.83 -4.01 -8.90
N LYS A 121 -6.46 -5.31 -9.01
CA LYS A 121 -7.42 -6.41 -8.93
C LYS A 121 -8.11 -6.49 -7.57
N ARG A 122 -7.37 -6.38 -6.45
CA ARG A 122 -7.94 -6.40 -5.10
C ARG A 122 -8.81 -5.17 -4.83
N LEU A 123 -8.35 -4.00 -5.23
CA LEU A 123 -9.05 -2.73 -5.13
C LEU A 123 -10.25 -2.58 -6.08
N LYS A 124 -10.37 -3.50 -7.06
CA LYS A 124 -11.45 -3.50 -8.07
C LYS A 124 -11.62 -2.17 -8.81
N THR A 125 -10.49 -1.56 -9.17
CA THR A 125 -10.38 -0.30 -9.88
C THR A 125 -9.28 -0.40 -10.93
N ASP A 126 -9.29 0.47 -11.92
CA ASP A 126 -8.32 0.56 -13.01
C ASP A 126 -7.24 1.61 -12.78
N TYR A 127 -7.29 2.34 -11.65
CA TYR A 127 -6.28 3.33 -11.30
C TYR A 127 -6.03 3.45 -9.79
N ILE A 128 -4.81 3.87 -9.44
CA ILE A 128 -4.37 4.30 -8.11
C ILE A 128 -3.85 5.72 -8.25
N ASP A 129 -4.24 6.64 -7.36
CA ASP A 129 -3.89 8.07 -7.49
C ASP A 129 -2.47 8.35 -7.02
N LEU A 130 -1.98 7.64 -6.01
CA LEU A 130 -0.62 7.73 -5.48
C LEU A 130 -0.05 6.34 -5.22
N TYR A 131 1.02 5.98 -5.91
CA TYR A 131 1.70 4.70 -5.67
C TYR A 131 3.07 4.94 -5.01
N GLN A 132 3.30 4.28 -3.88
CA GLN A 132 4.42 4.56 -2.99
C GLN A 132 5.35 3.34 -2.87
N LEU A 133 6.63 3.60 -2.63
CA LEU A 133 7.58 2.61 -2.15
C LEU A 133 7.43 2.52 -0.63
N HIS A 134 7.03 1.33 -0.10
CA HIS A 134 6.61 1.20 1.30
C HIS A 134 7.75 1.45 2.28
N TRP A 135 8.97 1.02 1.93
CA TRP A 135 10.21 1.34 2.62
C TRP A 135 11.38 1.29 1.63
N PRO A 136 12.51 1.95 1.94
CA PRO A 136 13.65 1.96 1.03
C PRO A 136 14.24 0.57 0.86
N GLU A 137 14.64 0.24 -0.38
CA GLU A 137 15.36 -0.98 -0.69
C GLU A 137 16.84 -0.81 -0.40
N ARG A 138 17.18 -0.83 0.86
CA ARG A 138 18.55 -0.76 1.38
C ARG A 138 18.63 -1.41 2.76
N GLN A 139 19.85 -1.72 3.19
CA GLN A 139 20.13 -2.28 4.49
C GLN A 139 19.88 -1.23 5.59
N VAL A 140 18.74 -1.34 6.25
CA VAL A 140 18.36 -0.50 7.39
C VAL A 140 17.58 -1.34 8.41
N PRO A 141 17.62 -1.00 9.70
CA PRO A 141 16.71 -1.62 10.66
C PRO A 141 15.27 -1.31 10.27
N LYS A 142 14.42 -2.34 10.24
CA LYS A 142 13.00 -2.24 9.83
C LYS A 142 12.10 -2.64 10.97
N PHE A 143 10.94 -2.00 11.07
CA PHE A 143 9.85 -2.38 11.98
C PHE A 143 10.28 -2.64 13.44
N GLY A 144 11.20 -1.84 13.97
CA GLY A 144 11.70 -1.96 15.35
C GLY A 144 12.78 -3.02 15.57
N GLN A 145 13.41 -3.51 14.53
CA GLN A 145 14.55 -4.43 14.63
C GLN A 145 15.70 -3.79 15.41
N LEU A 146 16.09 -4.38 16.55
CA LEU A 146 17.13 -3.86 17.44
C LEU A 146 18.51 -4.45 17.18
N ASP A 147 18.59 -5.64 16.59
CA ASP A 147 19.80 -6.45 16.36
C ASP A 147 20.30 -6.40 14.91
N PHE A 148 19.91 -5.35 14.19
CA PHE A 148 20.30 -5.16 12.79
C PHE A 148 21.83 -5.12 12.64
N LYS A 149 22.36 -5.92 11.71
CA LYS A 149 23.78 -5.93 11.34
C LYS A 149 23.91 -5.54 9.88
N TYR A 150 24.67 -4.48 9.63
CA TYR A 150 25.02 -4.05 8.29
C TYR A 150 26.06 -5.01 7.68
N ASP A 151 25.77 -5.51 6.48
CA ASP A 151 26.71 -6.31 5.68
C ASP A 151 27.21 -5.48 4.49
N PRO A 152 28.47 -5.01 4.52
CA PRO A 152 29.02 -4.19 3.44
C PRO A 152 29.25 -4.98 2.14
N THR A 153 29.14 -6.31 2.17
CA THR A 153 29.33 -7.18 0.99
C THR A 153 28.02 -7.50 0.27
N ASP A 154 26.85 -7.20 0.88
CA ASP A 154 25.55 -7.42 0.26
C ASP A 154 25.29 -6.33 -0.79
N ASN A 155 25.37 -6.73 -2.05
CA ASN A 155 25.09 -5.90 -3.23
C ASN A 155 23.77 -6.29 -3.93
N THR A 156 22.85 -6.96 -3.24
CA THR A 156 21.59 -7.46 -3.81
C THR A 156 20.44 -6.44 -3.79
N TRP A 157 20.73 -5.20 -3.41
CA TRP A 157 19.74 -4.14 -3.28
C TRP A 157 19.62 -3.34 -4.59
N THR A 158 18.39 -3.15 -5.06
CA THR A 158 18.09 -2.36 -6.24
C THR A 158 18.16 -0.86 -5.88
N THR A 159 18.79 -0.05 -6.69
CA THR A 159 18.78 1.41 -6.48
C THR A 159 17.50 2.03 -7.05
N ILE A 160 17.09 3.19 -6.50
CA ILE A 160 15.94 3.94 -7.03
C ILE A 160 16.18 4.35 -8.48
N GLU A 161 17.42 4.65 -8.86
CA GLU A 161 17.79 4.97 -10.22
C GLU A 161 17.48 3.82 -11.18
N GLU A 162 17.78 2.58 -10.78
CA GLU A 162 17.45 1.39 -11.59
C GLU A 162 15.95 1.21 -11.78
N VAL A 163 15.15 1.62 -10.77
CA VAL A 163 13.68 1.55 -10.84
C VAL A 163 13.09 2.61 -11.76
N LEU A 164 13.64 3.84 -11.73
CA LEU A 164 13.05 4.98 -12.42
C LEU A 164 13.50 5.09 -13.88
N PHE A 165 14.65 4.52 -14.25
CA PHE A 165 15.26 4.71 -15.58
C PHE A 165 15.40 3.44 -16.43
N ASN A 166 14.89 2.28 -15.95
CA ASN A 166 14.76 1.03 -16.68
C ASN A 166 13.30 0.62 -16.82
#